data_e09f2c410e225f97eab239035318a779
#
_entry.id   e09f2c410e225f97eab239035318a779
#
_cell.length_a   1.000
_cell.length_b   1.000
_cell.length_c   1.000
_cell.angle_alpha   90.00
_cell.angle_beta   90.00
_cell.angle_gamma   90.00
#
_symmetry.space_group_name_H-M   'P 1'
#
loop_
_entity.id
_entity.type
_entity.pdbx_description
1 polymer ?
#
loop_
_entity_poly.entity_id
_entity_poly.type
_entity_poly.pdbx_seq_one_letter_code
_entity_poly.pdbx_strand_id
1 'polypeptide(L)'
;MRRDYYAVLGIASTADVREIRQAYRRLARRYSPDVNFWDAGAQTVFEEIAEAYRVLSDAGARSMYDRYGHLLAGRQAVGPGRRGDDLHVAVSLSLADAARGVTLPVELSRFSPCEACGGDGCEECRGRGVRLATERALIPVPAGVDTGAQIRVSGQGHAGPFAGPRGDLIVSTRVEDHPFFVRKGDNLHCDVPITLAEAILGARIQVPALDGDGVLVVPPGTQSGQSFRLRGRGVPHMFGAGAGDLYVTARVEIPKGLDARTQEMVRELGRVLASDPRADLRRPGGGAA
;
A
#
# COMPACT_ATOMS: atom_id res chain seq x y z
N MET A 1 11.56 21.17 -41.83
CA MET A 1 11.93 19.82 -42.35
C MET A 1 13.18 19.37 -41.61
N ARG A 2 13.06 18.36 -40.72
CA ARG A 2 14.26 17.81 -40.06
C ARG A 2 15.05 17.00 -41.09
N ARG A 3 16.37 17.27 -41.16
CA ARG A 3 17.27 16.61 -42.10
C ARG A 3 17.55 15.17 -41.65
N ASP A 4 17.78 14.27 -42.61
CA ASP A 4 18.20 12.89 -42.33
C ASP A 4 19.56 12.89 -41.60
N TYR A 5 19.69 12.09 -40.50
CA TYR A 5 20.91 12.04 -39.71
C TYR A 5 22.12 11.56 -40.49
N TYR A 6 21.95 10.67 -41.45
CA TYR A 6 23.02 10.29 -42.37
C TYR A 6 23.45 11.47 -43.24
N ALA A 7 22.48 12.26 -43.74
CA ALA A 7 22.74 13.46 -44.50
C ALA A 7 23.39 14.57 -43.66
N VAL A 8 22.99 14.70 -42.34
CA VAL A 8 23.61 15.65 -41.41
C VAL A 8 25.09 15.35 -41.20
N LEU A 9 25.45 14.06 -41.03
CA LEU A 9 26.86 13.64 -40.91
C LEU A 9 27.60 13.54 -42.22
N GLY A 10 26.88 13.61 -43.38
CA GLY A 10 27.46 13.50 -44.72
C GLY A 10 28.03 12.11 -45.00
N ILE A 11 27.34 11.05 -44.56
CA ILE A 11 27.73 9.65 -44.72
C ILE A 11 26.60 8.82 -45.34
N ALA A 12 26.94 7.66 -45.89
CA ALA A 12 25.93 6.73 -46.44
C ALA A 12 25.16 6.03 -45.30
N SER A 13 23.92 5.61 -45.57
CA SER A 13 23.12 4.82 -44.59
C SER A 13 23.74 3.45 -44.28
N THR A 14 24.66 2.97 -45.11
CA THR A 14 25.43 1.74 -44.92
C THR A 14 26.73 1.94 -44.13
N ALA A 15 27.08 3.19 -43.73
CA ALA A 15 28.34 3.53 -43.05
C ALA A 15 28.53 2.73 -41.77
N ASP A 16 29.76 2.30 -41.49
CA ASP A 16 30.13 1.61 -40.27
C ASP A 16 30.29 2.59 -39.09
N VAL A 17 30.39 2.05 -37.86
CA VAL A 17 30.55 2.86 -36.62
C VAL A 17 31.84 3.67 -36.65
N ARG A 18 32.90 3.22 -37.37
CA ARG A 18 34.16 3.94 -37.49
C ARG A 18 34.00 5.16 -38.36
N GLU A 19 33.29 5.01 -39.46
CA GLU A 19 32.97 6.09 -40.42
C GLU A 19 32.07 7.15 -39.76
N ILE A 20 31.07 6.73 -38.98
CA ILE A 20 30.22 7.63 -38.20
C ILE A 20 31.06 8.45 -37.21
N ARG A 21 31.97 7.83 -36.46
CA ARG A 21 32.85 8.52 -35.50
C ARG A 21 33.80 9.48 -36.24
N GLN A 22 34.34 9.12 -37.36
CA GLN A 22 35.26 9.96 -38.16
C GLN A 22 34.53 11.18 -38.69
N ALA A 23 33.32 11.01 -39.24
CA ALA A 23 32.47 12.09 -39.74
C ALA A 23 32.12 13.08 -38.61
N TYR A 24 31.72 12.57 -37.44
CA TYR A 24 31.43 13.39 -36.29
C TYR A 24 32.66 14.22 -35.84
N ARG A 25 33.83 13.61 -35.69
CA ARG A 25 35.04 14.32 -35.28
C ARG A 25 35.43 15.43 -36.27
N ARG A 26 35.28 15.20 -37.55
CA ARG A 26 35.53 16.17 -38.60
C ARG A 26 34.61 17.38 -38.50
N LEU A 27 33.28 17.12 -38.35
CA LEU A 27 32.28 18.16 -38.29
C LEU A 27 32.28 18.89 -36.93
N ALA A 28 32.48 18.17 -35.82
CA ALA A 28 32.60 18.75 -34.50
C ALA A 28 33.75 19.77 -34.40
N ARG A 29 34.95 19.48 -35.02
CA ARG A 29 36.05 20.43 -35.07
C ARG A 29 35.69 21.68 -35.86
N ARG A 30 34.88 21.56 -36.90
CA ARG A 30 34.49 22.67 -37.79
C ARG A 30 33.43 23.57 -37.19
N TYR A 31 32.47 23.00 -36.44
CA TYR A 31 31.30 23.70 -35.91
C TYR A 31 31.32 23.81 -34.37
N SER A 32 32.42 23.45 -33.68
CA SER A 32 32.52 23.57 -32.22
C SER A 32 32.26 25.03 -31.78
N PRO A 33 31.47 25.22 -30.72
CA PRO A 33 31.23 26.53 -30.12
C PRO A 33 32.56 27.20 -29.66
N ASP A 34 33.58 26.44 -29.33
CA ASP A 34 34.91 26.97 -28.95
C ASP A 34 35.62 27.67 -30.10
N VAL A 35 35.33 27.28 -31.35
CA VAL A 35 35.94 27.86 -32.56
C VAL A 35 35.04 28.89 -33.22
N ASN A 36 33.71 28.76 -33.06
CA ASN A 36 32.68 29.61 -33.71
C ASN A 36 31.80 30.31 -32.66
N PHE A 37 32.39 30.89 -31.64
CA PHE A 37 31.72 31.49 -30.48
C PHE A 37 30.67 32.57 -30.83
N TRP A 38 30.85 33.25 -31.98
CA TRP A 38 29.99 34.36 -32.38
C TRP A 38 28.89 33.97 -33.41
N ASP A 39 28.85 32.74 -33.88
CA ASP A 39 27.92 32.30 -34.92
C ASP A 39 26.82 31.41 -34.33
N ALA A 40 25.64 32.01 -34.08
CA ALA A 40 24.45 31.29 -33.58
C ALA A 40 24.00 30.20 -34.59
N GLY A 41 24.30 30.35 -35.88
CA GLY A 41 24.02 29.34 -36.90
C GLY A 41 24.92 28.12 -36.75
N ALA A 42 26.21 28.32 -36.42
CA ALA A 42 27.13 27.22 -36.14
C ALA A 42 26.73 26.41 -34.94
N GLN A 43 26.22 27.04 -33.90
CA GLN A 43 25.73 26.33 -32.68
C GLN A 43 24.56 25.41 -32.99
N THR A 44 23.57 25.88 -33.78
CA THR A 44 22.43 25.05 -34.19
C THR A 44 22.86 23.85 -35.03
N VAL A 45 23.83 24.07 -35.97
CA VAL A 45 24.39 22.99 -36.77
C VAL A 45 25.19 22.00 -35.92
N PHE A 46 25.92 22.48 -34.91
CA PHE A 46 26.65 21.60 -33.96
C PHE A 46 25.68 20.72 -33.13
N GLU A 47 24.57 21.27 -32.68
CA GLU A 47 23.53 20.51 -31.97
C GLU A 47 22.92 19.42 -32.86
N GLU A 48 22.63 19.73 -34.15
CA GLU A 48 22.15 18.73 -35.10
C GLU A 48 23.17 17.61 -35.34
N ILE A 49 24.47 17.95 -35.47
CA ILE A 49 25.57 16.99 -35.64
C ILE A 49 25.72 16.11 -34.38
N ALA A 50 25.63 16.68 -33.19
CA ALA A 50 25.75 15.95 -31.95
C ALA A 50 24.55 14.99 -31.74
N GLU A 51 23.35 15.44 -32.12
CA GLU A 51 22.14 14.60 -32.09
C GLU A 51 22.25 13.42 -33.06
N ALA A 52 22.66 13.68 -34.32
CA ALA A 52 22.85 12.65 -35.32
C ALA A 52 23.89 11.60 -34.89
N TYR A 53 25.01 12.05 -34.34
CA TYR A 53 26.05 11.13 -33.84
C TYR A 53 25.54 10.27 -32.66
N ARG A 54 24.82 10.85 -31.70
CA ARG A 54 24.28 10.14 -30.57
C ARG A 54 23.35 8.99 -31.00
N VAL A 55 22.51 9.21 -32.03
CA VAL A 55 21.58 8.20 -32.53
C VAL A 55 22.31 7.15 -33.37
N LEU A 56 23.19 7.55 -34.29
CA LEU A 56 23.82 6.62 -35.24
C LEU A 56 25.01 5.85 -34.65
N SER A 57 25.63 6.32 -33.52
CA SER A 57 26.75 5.63 -32.89
C SER A 57 26.33 4.46 -32.00
N ASP A 58 25.09 4.43 -31.54
CA ASP A 58 24.51 3.32 -30.77
C ASP A 58 23.76 2.36 -31.68
N ALA A 59 24.09 1.07 -31.64
CA ALA A 59 23.50 0.06 -32.51
C ALA A 59 21.97 -0.09 -32.34
N GLY A 60 21.48 0.05 -31.12
CA GLY A 60 20.05 -0.03 -30.82
C GLY A 60 19.30 1.20 -31.34
N ALA A 61 19.81 2.39 -31.03
CA ALA A 61 19.24 3.66 -31.49
C ALA A 61 19.26 3.78 -33.01
N ARG A 62 20.35 3.33 -33.66
CA ARG A 62 20.47 3.29 -35.14
C ARG A 62 19.44 2.36 -35.74
N SER A 63 19.27 1.14 -35.24
CA SER A 63 18.28 0.18 -35.69
C SER A 63 16.84 0.74 -35.62
N MET A 64 16.56 1.46 -34.56
CA MET A 64 15.27 2.14 -34.39
C MET A 64 15.10 3.30 -35.36
N TYR A 65 16.13 4.08 -35.56
CA TYR A 65 16.14 5.17 -36.53
C TYR A 65 15.95 4.65 -37.98
N ASP A 66 16.66 3.58 -38.35
CA ASP A 66 16.56 2.94 -39.68
C ASP A 66 15.17 2.35 -39.95
N ARG A 67 14.48 1.87 -38.90
CA ARG A 67 13.16 1.25 -39.02
C ARG A 67 12.02 2.25 -39.01
N TYR A 68 12.11 3.32 -38.24
CA TYR A 68 11.00 4.23 -37.95
C TYR A 68 11.27 5.68 -38.36
N GLY A 69 12.48 6.01 -38.83
CA GLY A 69 12.84 7.34 -39.34
C GLY A 69 12.66 8.46 -38.30
N HIS A 70 12.44 9.68 -38.83
CA HIS A 70 12.27 10.89 -38.00
C HIS A 70 11.04 10.91 -37.11
N LEU A 71 10.12 9.96 -37.23
CA LEU A 71 8.96 9.87 -36.30
C LEU A 71 9.38 9.69 -34.85
N LEU A 72 10.58 9.16 -34.61
CA LEU A 72 11.16 8.98 -33.29
C LEU A 72 12.34 9.92 -32.97
N ALA A 73 12.87 10.62 -33.94
CA ALA A 73 14.06 11.48 -33.81
C ALA A 73 13.88 12.74 -32.95
N GLY A 74 12.68 13.04 -32.50
CA GLY A 74 12.42 14.11 -31.52
C GLY A 74 12.24 13.62 -30.10
N ARG A 75 12.30 12.30 -29.90
CA ARG A 75 12.31 11.69 -28.58
C ARG A 75 13.75 11.38 -28.23
N GLN A 76 14.20 11.90 -27.11
CA GLN A 76 15.52 11.60 -26.51
C GLN A 76 15.82 10.12 -26.76
N ALA A 77 17.02 9.81 -27.31
CA ALA A 77 17.51 8.44 -27.38
C ALA A 77 17.34 7.84 -25.99
N VAL A 78 16.37 6.96 -25.86
CA VAL A 78 16.05 6.37 -24.58
C VAL A 78 17.19 5.42 -24.30
N GLY A 79 18.09 5.83 -23.40
CA GLY A 79 19.02 4.90 -22.77
C GLY A 79 18.26 3.71 -22.19
N PRO A 80 18.90 2.68 -21.66
CA PRO A 80 18.27 1.47 -21.19
C PRO A 80 17.02 1.84 -20.41
N GLY A 81 15.87 1.29 -20.79
CA GLY A 81 14.53 1.75 -20.53
C GLY A 81 14.34 2.35 -19.12
N ARG A 82 13.84 3.57 -19.07
CA ARG A 82 13.61 4.28 -17.79
C ARG A 82 12.66 3.44 -16.94
N ARG A 83 12.97 3.31 -15.65
CA ARG A 83 12.09 2.63 -14.69
C ARG A 83 10.69 3.26 -14.72
N GLY A 84 9.66 2.42 -14.69
CA GLY A 84 8.27 2.84 -14.58
C GLY A 84 7.98 3.48 -13.22
N ASP A 85 6.91 4.26 -13.17
CA ASP A 85 6.47 4.93 -11.95
C ASP A 85 5.89 3.91 -10.97
N ASP A 86 5.99 4.23 -9.68
CA ASP A 86 5.37 3.43 -8.63
C ASP A 86 3.84 3.60 -8.68
N LEU A 87 3.09 2.54 -8.36
CA LEU A 87 1.64 2.53 -8.35
C LEU A 87 1.14 2.52 -6.89
N HIS A 88 0.22 3.42 -6.55
CA HIS A 88 -0.37 3.51 -5.23
C HIS A 88 -1.80 3.00 -5.25
N VAL A 89 -2.12 2.08 -4.34
CA VAL A 89 -3.45 1.49 -4.20
C VAL A 89 -3.85 1.43 -2.73
N ALA A 90 -5.10 1.78 -2.43
CA ALA A 90 -5.68 1.61 -1.11
C ALA A 90 -6.53 0.32 -1.08
N VAL A 91 -6.37 -0.48 -0.04
CA VAL A 91 -7.10 -1.73 0.15
C VAL A 91 -7.80 -1.72 1.50
N SER A 92 -9.11 -1.99 1.50
CA SER A 92 -9.90 -2.18 2.73
C SER A 92 -9.86 -3.64 3.16
N LEU A 93 -9.72 -3.85 4.46
CA LEU A 93 -9.57 -5.16 5.10
C LEU A 93 -10.54 -5.25 6.28
N SER A 94 -11.14 -6.42 6.49
CA SER A 94 -11.78 -6.70 7.77
C SER A 94 -10.75 -6.80 8.89
N LEU A 95 -11.16 -6.55 10.14
CA LEU A 95 -10.28 -6.73 11.30
C LEU A 95 -9.74 -8.17 11.40
N ALA A 96 -10.57 -9.16 11.04
CA ALA A 96 -10.18 -10.57 11.06
C ALA A 96 -9.11 -10.89 10.02
N ASP A 97 -9.24 -10.36 8.79
CA ASP A 97 -8.25 -10.54 7.72
C ASP A 97 -6.95 -9.81 8.05
N ALA A 98 -7.04 -8.60 8.59
CA ALA A 98 -5.89 -7.83 9.04
C ALA A 98 -5.11 -8.55 10.17
N ALA A 99 -5.81 -9.25 11.06
CA ALA A 99 -5.19 -10.01 12.13
C ALA A 99 -4.54 -11.31 11.65
N ARG A 100 -5.19 -12.06 10.75
CA ARG A 100 -4.68 -13.35 10.25
C ARG A 100 -3.65 -13.22 9.16
N GLY A 101 -3.65 -12.09 8.45
CA GLY A 101 -2.98 -11.93 7.18
C GLY A 101 -3.74 -12.63 6.05
N VAL A 102 -3.72 -12.05 4.89
CA VAL A 102 -4.46 -12.55 3.74
C VAL A 102 -3.75 -12.20 2.43
N THR A 103 -3.91 -13.02 1.42
CA THR A 103 -3.50 -12.66 0.06
C THR A 103 -4.73 -12.21 -0.71
N LEU A 104 -4.74 -10.93 -1.10
CA LEU A 104 -5.88 -10.31 -1.78
C LEU A 104 -5.66 -10.25 -3.28
N PRO A 105 -6.60 -10.72 -4.10
CA PRO A 105 -6.63 -10.42 -5.52
C PRO A 105 -7.13 -8.99 -5.72
N VAL A 106 -6.29 -8.12 -6.29
CA VAL A 106 -6.65 -6.72 -6.59
C VAL A 106 -6.52 -6.49 -8.09
N GLU A 107 -7.50 -5.85 -8.69
CA GLU A 107 -7.45 -5.41 -10.07
C GLU A 107 -6.70 -4.07 -10.15
N LEU A 108 -5.61 -4.06 -10.91
CA LEU A 108 -4.72 -2.92 -11.05
C LEU A 108 -4.77 -2.43 -12.49
N SER A 109 -5.10 -1.15 -12.67
CA SER A 109 -4.93 -0.47 -13.95
C SER A 109 -3.52 0.09 -14.02
N ARG A 110 -2.64 -0.57 -14.77
CA ARG A 110 -1.23 -0.18 -14.88
C ARG A 110 -0.71 -0.24 -16.31
N PHE A 111 0.34 0.50 -16.57
CA PHE A 111 1.06 0.36 -17.82
C PHE A 111 1.79 -0.98 -17.84
N SER A 112 1.53 -1.77 -18.88
CA SER A 112 2.20 -3.04 -19.16
C SER A 112 2.92 -2.94 -20.52
N PRO A 113 3.98 -3.73 -20.75
CA PRO A 113 4.64 -3.76 -22.05
C PRO A 113 3.64 -4.01 -23.18
N CYS A 114 3.80 -3.32 -24.29
CA CYS A 114 2.93 -3.50 -25.43
C CYS A 114 3.15 -4.90 -26.03
N GLU A 115 2.12 -5.72 -26.09
CA GLU A 115 2.19 -7.09 -26.60
C GLU A 115 2.57 -7.15 -28.10
N ALA A 116 2.15 -6.13 -28.86
CA ALA A 116 2.43 -6.09 -30.30
C ALA A 116 3.91 -5.82 -30.64
N CYS A 117 4.66 -5.12 -29.77
CA CYS A 117 6.05 -4.75 -30.04
C CYS A 117 7.03 -5.12 -28.91
N GLY A 118 6.58 -5.82 -27.88
CA GLY A 118 7.44 -6.24 -26.77
C GLY A 118 8.07 -5.11 -25.95
N GLY A 119 7.65 -3.85 -26.18
CA GLY A 119 8.22 -2.68 -25.51
C GLY A 119 9.00 -1.73 -26.45
N ASP A 120 9.27 -2.10 -27.70
CA ASP A 120 10.08 -1.32 -28.64
C ASP A 120 9.39 -0.05 -29.17
N GLY A 121 8.06 0.02 -29.04
CA GLY A 121 7.26 1.12 -29.54
C GLY A 121 6.74 0.87 -30.97
N CYS A 122 5.42 0.82 -31.13
CA CYS A 122 4.73 0.64 -32.40
C CYS A 122 3.57 1.62 -32.52
N GLU A 123 2.84 1.55 -33.62
CA GLU A 123 1.69 2.40 -33.86
C GLU A 123 0.58 2.19 -32.82
N GLU A 124 0.32 0.94 -32.40
CA GLU A 124 -0.70 0.61 -31.40
C GLU A 124 -0.42 1.25 -30.03
N CYS A 125 0.82 1.27 -29.58
CA CYS A 125 1.21 1.95 -28.35
C CYS A 125 1.60 3.42 -28.57
N ARG A 126 1.44 3.94 -29.79
CA ARG A 126 1.84 5.29 -30.22
C ARG A 126 3.31 5.58 -29.88
N GLY A 127 4.18 4.61 -30.13
CA GLY A 127 5.61 4.71 -29.89
C GLY A 127 6.03 4.73 -28.42
N ARG A 128 5.15 4.42 -27.45
CA ARG A 128 5.47 4.45 -26.01
C ARG A 128 6.08 3.15 -25.49
N GLY A 129 5.92 2.05 -26.22
CA GLY A 129 6.34 0.71 -25.79
C GLY A 129 5.47 0.11 -24.68
N VAL A 130 4.54 0.88 -24.10
CA VAL A 130 3.66 0.45 -23.02
C VAL A 130 2.20 0.82 -23.31
N ARG A 131 1.27 0.02 -22.79
CA ARG A 131 -0.18 0.24 -22.89
C ARG A 131 -0.80 0.12 -21.51
N LEU A 132 -1.86 0.87 -21.25
CA LEU A 132 -2.66 0.71 -20.05
C LEU A 132 -3.42 -0.61 -20.15
N ALA A 133 -3.24 -1.48 -19.17
CA ALA A 133 -3.94 -2.76 -19.04
C ALA A 133 -4.46 -2.93 -17.62
N THR A 134 -5.60 -3.62 -17.48
CA THR A 134 -6.10 -4.04 -16.17
C THR A 134 -5.64 -5.47 -15.94
N GLU A 135 -4.85 -5.65 -14.90
CA GLU A 135 -4.28 -6.94 -14.53
C GLU A 135 -4.65 -7.27 -13.09
N ARG A 136 -4.83 -8.56 -12.79
CA ARG A 136 -5.02 -9.03 -11.42
C ARG A 136 -3.66 -9.30 -10.78
N ALA A 137 -3.42 -8.67 -9.64
CA ALA A 137 -2.25 -8.93 -8.81
C ALA A 137 -2.67 -9.53 -7.47
N LEU A 138 -1.89 -10.48 -6.99
CA LEU A 138 -2.06 -11.06 -5.65
C LEU A 138 -1.18 -10.28 -4.69
N ILE A 139 -1.80 -9.62 -3.72
CA ILE A 139 -1.11 -8.78 -2.75
C ILE A 139 -1.04 -9.53 -1.42
N PRO A 140 0.15 -9.95 -0.98
CA PRO A 140 0.31 -10.55 0.34
C PRO A 140 0.23 -9.45 1.41
N VAL A 141 -0.78 -9.51 2.26
CA VAL A 141 -0.93 -8.65 3.43
C VAL A 141 -0.47 -9.42 4.67
N PRO A 142 0.56 -8.96 5.38
CA PRO A 142 1.05 -9.64 6.57
C PRO A 142 0.03 -9.60 7.72
N ALA A 143 0.10 -10.58 8.61
CA ALA A 143 -0.69 -10.60 9.82
C ALA A 143 -0.35 -9.42 10.73
N GLY A 144 -1.35 -8.88 11.42
CA GLY A 144 -1.16 -7.77 12.35
C GLY A 144 -1.16 -6.38 11.71
N VAL A 145 -1.35 -6.26 10.39
CA VAL A 145 -1.36 -4.97 9.70
C VAL A 145 -2.38 -4.01 10.32
N ASP A 146 -2.04 -2.72 10.37
CA ASP A 146 -2.92 -1.65 10.87
C ASP A 146 -3.36 -0.70 9.76
N THR A 147 -4.34 0.14 10.07
CA THR A 147 -4.77 1.22 9.16
C THR A 147 -3.62 2.20 8.93
N GLY A 148 -3.38 2.54 7.65
CA GLY A 148 -2.31 3.43 7.25
C GLY A 148 -0.95 2.74 7.04
N ALA A 149 -0.86 1.44 7.28
CA ALA A 149 0.36 0.69 6.96
C ALA A 149 0.60 0.67 5.43
N GLN A 150 1.85 0.81 5.04
CA GLN A 150 2.26 0.76 3.65
C GLN A 150 3.05 -0.52 3.37
N ILE A 151 2.55 -1.31 2.43
CA ILE A 151 3.18 -2.56 1.98
C ILE A 151 3.76 -2.30 0.60
N ARG A 152 5.07 -2.47 0.44
CA ARG A 152 5.76 -2.32 -0.83
C ARG A 152 5.94 -3.69 -1.49
N VAL A 153 5.39 -3.84 -2.70
CA VAL A 153 5.56 -5.04 -3.52
C VAL A 153 6.41 -4.67 -4.73
N SER A 154 7.65 -5.13 -4.71
CA SER A 154 8.65 -4.78 -5.72
C SER A 154 8.27 -5.25 -7.11
N GLY A 155 8.48 -4.41 -8.13
CA GLY A 155 8.28 -4.75 -9.53
C GLY A 155 6.81 -4.92 -9.95
N GLN A 156 5.85 -4.48 -9.14
CA GLN A 156 4.41 -4.59 -9.42
C GLN A 156 3.76 -3.24 -9.78
N GLY A 157 4.54 -2.19 -9.96
CA GLY A 157 4.09 -0.88 -10.44
C GLY A 157 3.92 -0.81 -11.95
N HIS A 158 3.94 0.39 -12.50
CA HIS A 158 3.88 0.62 -13.94
C HIS A 158 5.12 0.08 -14.65
N ALA A 159 4.93 -0.51 -15.83
CA ALA A 159 6.07 -0.85 -16.69
C ALA A 159 6.76 0.42 -17.18
N GLY A 160 8.08 0.39 -17.24
CA GLY A 160 8.86 1.44 -17.83
C GLY A 160 8.74 1.44 -19.36
N PRO A 161 8.77 2.61 -20.00
CA PRO A 161 8.80 2.69 -21.46
C PRO A 161 10.06 2.02 -22.01
N PHE A 162 9.98 1.52 -23.22
CA PHE A 162 11.11 0.88 -23.95
C PHE A 162 11.76 -0.26 -23.16
N ALA A 163 10.92 -1.24 -22.74
CA ALA A 163 11.33 -2.39 -21.93
C ALA A 163 12.05 -2.04 -20.62
N GLY A 164 11.84 -0.83 -20.10
CA GLY A 164 12.36 -0.42 -18.77
C GLY A 164 11.79 -1.27 -17.63
N PRO A 165 12.53 -1.41 -16.53
CA PRO A 165 12.05 -2.16 -15.37
C PRO A 165 10.77 -1.55 -14.80
N ARG A 166 9.93 -2.39 -14.22
CA ARG A 166 8.70 -1.93 -13.55
C ARG A 166 9.02 -1.11 -12.30
N GLY A 167 8.15 -0.17 -11.96
CA GLY A 167 8.10 0.46 -10.64
C GLY A 167 7.60 -0.52 -9.57
N ASP A 168 7.36 -0.04 -8.38
CA ASP A 168 6.83 -0.83 -7.28
C ASP A 168 5.35 -0.52 -7.05
N LEU A 169 4.63 -1.47 -6.44
CA LEU A 169 3.28 -1.25 -5.97
C LEU A 169 3.34 -0.91 -4.48
N ILE A 170 2.79 0.25 -4.13
CA ILE A 170 2.65 0.71 -2.75
C ILE A 170 1.19 0.56 -2.35
N VAL A 171 0.93 -0.37 -1.45
CA VAL A 171 -0.41 -0.68 -0.96
C VAL A 171 -0.61 -0.04 0.40
N SER A 172 -1.57 0.88 0.49
CA SER A 172 -2.00 1.48 1.76
C SER A 172 -3.19 0.70 2.30
N THR A 173 -3.09 0.22 3.51
CA THR A 173 -4.14 -0.58 4.14
C THR A 173 -5.12 0.31 4.94
N ARG A 174 -6.39 -0.05 4.89
CA ARG A 174 -7.45 0.51 5.72
C ARG A 174 -8.19 -0.65 6.38
N VAL A 175 -8.07 -0.77 7.69
CA VAL A 175 -8.81 -1.78 8.47
C VAL A 175 -10.18 -1.20 8.82
N GLU A 176 -11.24 -1.93 8.49
CA GLU A 176 -12.61 -1.54 8.78
C GLU A 176 -12.94 -1.73 10.27
N ASP A 177 -13.82 -0.87 10.78
CA ASP A 177 -14.31 -0.99 12.15
C ASP A 177 -15.09 -2.30 12.32
N HIS A 178 -14.82 -3.01 13.43
CA HIS A 178 -15.52 -4.24 13.74
C HIS A 178 -16.69 -3.93 14.70
N PRO A 179 -17.89 -4.51 14.48
CA PRO A 179 -19.06 -4.18 15.28
C PRO A 179 -18.92 -4.55 16.77
N PHE A 180 -18.03 -5.46 17.10
CA PHE A 180 -17.86 -5.97 18.44
C PHE A 180 -16.51 -5.64 19.06
N PHE A 181 -15.43 -5.59 18.27
CA PHE A 181 -14.09 -5.32 18.77
C PHE A 181 -13.63 -3.91 18.43
N VAL A 182 -13.01 -3.24 19.40
CA VAL A 182 -12.28 -2.00 19.21
C VAL A 182 -10.79 -2.28 19.33
N ARG A 183 -10.04 -2.07 18.23
CA ARG A 183 -8.59 -2.26 18.22
C ARG A 183 -7.88 -1.05 18.81
N LYS A 184 -6.91 -1.27 19.71
CA LYS A 184 -6.00 -0.25 20.25
C LYS A 184 -4.57 -0.78 20.18
N GLY A 185 -3.84 -0.42 19.15
CA GLY A 185 -2.56 -1.04 18.83
C GLY A 185 -2.75 -2.53 18.52
N ASP A 186 -2.04 -3.39 19.23
CA ASP A 186 -2.20 -4.85 19.08
C ASP A 186 -3.25 -5.45 20.02
N ASN A 187 -3.81 -4.63 20.93
CA ASN A 187 -4.84 -5.08 21.85
C ASN A 187 -6.23 -4.89 21.27
N LEU A 188 -7.12 -5.78 21.70
CA LEU A 188 -8.55 -5.71 21.38
C LEU A 188 -9.34 -5.40 22.64
N HIS A 189 -10.40 -4.62 22.50
CA HIS A 189 -11.34 -4.30 23.55
C HIS A 189 -12.74 -4.69 23.10
N CYS A 190 -13.52 -5.28 24.00
CA CYS A 190 -14.93 -5.56 23.75
C CYS A 190 -15.72 -5.46 25.04
N ASP A 191 -17.01 -5.13 24.91
CA ASP A 191 -17.96 -5.14 26.00
C ASP A 191 -18.78 -6.42 25.92
N VAL A 192 -18.86 -7.17 27.02
CA VAL A 192 -19.61 -8.41 27.07
C VAL A 192 -20.72 -8.24 28.11
N PRO A 193 -21.99 -8.42 27.70
CA PRO A 193 -23.10 -8.41 28.65
C PRO A 193 -23.05 -9.66 29.53
N ILE A 194 -23.20 -9.47 30.83
CA ILE A 194 -23.33 -10.53 31.81
C ILE A 194 -24.61 -10.32 32.64
N THR A 195 -25.20 -11.39 33.08
CA THR A 195 -26.38 -11.32 33.94
C THR A 195 -26.03 -10.91 35.35
N LEU A 196 -27.01 -10.40 36.08
CA LEU A 196 -26.84 -10.07 37.53
C LEU A 196 -26.41 -11.29 38.36
N ALA A 197 -26.96 -12.47 38.07
CA ALA A 197 -26.59 -13.71 38.73
C ALA A 197 -25.12 -14.10 38.48
N GLU A 198 -24.66 -13.99 37.24
CA GLU A 198 -23.26 -14.25 36.87
C GLU A 198 -22.30 -13.25 37.51
N ALA A 199 -22.72 -11.98 37.65
CA ALA A 199 -21.92 -10.97 38.30
C ALA A 199 -21.77 -11.25 39.82
N ILE A 200 -22.84 -11.72 40.48
CA ILE A 200 -22.86 -11.99 41.92
C ILE A 200 -22.15 -13.31 42.25
N LEU A 201 -22.50 -14.39 41.55
CA LEU A 201 -22.05 -15.75 41.87
C LEU A 201 -20.74 -16.14 41.18
N GLY A 202 -20.35 -15.36 40.15
CA GLY A 202 -19.31 -15.75 39.23
C GLY A 202 -19.81 -16.73 38.19
N ALA A 203 -19.14 -16.78 37.03
CA ALA A 203 -19.51 -17.67 35.93
C ALA A 203 -18.31 -17.98 35.06
N ARG A 204 -18.47 -19.01 34.22
CA ARG A 204 -17.62 -19.24 33.06
C ARG A 204 -18.42 -18.93 31.82
N ILE A 205 -18.04 -17.91 31.09
CA ILE A 205 -18.76 -17.47 29.90
C ILE A 205 -17.89 -17.64 28.65
N GLN A 206 -18.52 -17.94 27.54
CA GLN A 206 -17.85 -17.91 26.24
C GLN A 206 -17.81 -16.48 25.72
N VAL A 207 -16.65 -16.06 25.25
CA VAL A 207 -16.42 -14.73 24.68
C VAL A 207 -15.87 -14.90 23.29
N PRO A 208 -16.42 -14.25 22.28
CA PRO A 208 -15.83 -14.30 20.94
C PRO A 208 -14.41 -13.73 20.96
N ALA A 209 -13.51 -14.34 20.19
CA ALA A 209 -12.18 -13.86 19.92
C ALA A 209 -11.89 -13.98 18.42
N LEU A 210 -10.85 -13.34 17.89
CA LEU A 210 -10.53 -13.37 16.45
C LEU A 210 -10.15 -14.77 15.94
N ASP A 211 -9.64 -15.60 16.82
CA ASP A 211 -9.16 -16.96 16.55
C ASP A 211 -10.15 -18.06 17.00
N GLY A 212 -11.39 -17.69 17.34
CA GLY A 212 -12.43 -18.56 17.86
C GLY A 212 -12.90 -18.14 19.24
N ASP A 213 -13.73 -18.96 19.89
CA ASP A 213 -14.27 -18.62 21.19
C ASP A 213 -13.23 -18.79 22.32
N GLY A 214 -13.16 -17.79 23.16
CA GLY A 214 -12.41 -17.83 24.41
C GLY A 214 -13.32 -18.12 25.61
N VAL A 215 -12.77 -18.63 26.70
CA VAL A 215 -13.48 -18.79 27.98
C VAL A 215 -13.00 -17.72 28.95
N LEU A 216 -13.93 -16.88 29.39
CA LEU A 216 -13.69 -15.91 30.45
C LEU A 216 -14.25 -16.46 31.77
N VAL A 217 -13.41 -16.44 32.80
CA VAL A 217 -13.83 -16.73 34.15
C VAL A 217 -14.16 -15.40 34.83
N VAL A 218 -15.43 -15.18 35.11
CA VAL A 218 -15.96 -14.03 35.81
C VAL A 218 -15.95 -14.36 37.35
N PRO A 219 -15.18 -13.63 38.15
CA PRO A 219 -15.16 -13.87 39.61
C PRO A 219 -16.49 -13.45 40.27
N PRO A 220 -16.86 -14.05 41.43
CA PRO A 220 -17.97 -13.56 42.21
C PRO A 220 -17.78 -12.10 42.64
N GLY A 221 -18.85 -11.31 42.61
CA GLY A 221 -18.80 -9.90 42.99
C GLY A 221 -18.26 -8.96 41.93
N THR A 222 -18.24 -9.41 40.67
CA THR A 222 -17.80 -8.59 39.51
C THR A 222 -18.70 -7.37 39.37
N GLN A 223 -18.09 -6.21 39.24
CA GLN A 223 -18.77 -4.94 39.00
C GLN A 223 -18.94 -4.63 37.51
N SER A 224 -20.01 -3.89 37.16
CA SER A 224 -20.18 -3.38 35.81
C SER A 224 -19.04 -2.40 35.47
N GLY A 225 -18.44 -2.57 34.29
CA GLY A 225 -17.25 -1.81 33.88
C GLY A 225 -15.92 -2.45 34.28
N GLN A 226 -15.94 -3.54 35.03
CA GLN A 226 -14.72 -4.28 35.34
C GLN A 226 -14.12 -4.95 34.11
N SER A 227 -12.85 -4.76 33.87
CA SER A 227 -12.16 -5.28 32.71
C SER A 227 -11.29 -6.50 33.08
N PHE A 228 -11.37 -7.51 32.21
CA PHE A 228 -10.62 -8.76 32.30
C PHE A 228 -9.68 -8.89 31.12
N ARG A 229 -8.46 -9.35 31.35
CA ARG A 229 -7.43 -9.54 30.34
C ARG A 229 -7.31 -11.00 29.94
N LEU A 230 -7.55 -11.32 28.68
CA LEU A 230 -7.25 -12.60 28.07
C LEU A 230 -5.92 -12.46 27.30
N ARG A 231 -4.86 -13.04 27.85
CA ARG A 231 -3.52 -12.91 27.30
C ARG A 231 -3.39 -13.60 25.95
N GLY A 232 -2.69 -12.92 25.01
CA GLY A 232 -2.38 -13.45 23.69
C GLY A 232 -3.59 -13.64 22.76
N ARG A 233 -4.75 -13.04 23.09
CA ARG A 233 -5.99 -13.11 22.30
C ARG A 233 -6.29 -11.82 21.53
N GLY A 234 -5.30 -10.94 21.40
CA GLY A 234 -5.34 -9.73 20.59
C GLY A 234 -4.90 -9.98 19.16
N VAL A 235 -4.47 -8.92 18.50
CA VAL A 235 -3.93 -8.96 17.13
C VAL A 235 -2.47 -9.43 17.18
N PRO A 236 -2.04 -10.33 16.29
CA PRO A 236 -0.63 -10.71 16.18
C PRO A 236 0.26 -9.49 15.93
N HIS A 237 1.48 -9.51 16.46
CA HIS A 237 2.45 -8.47 16.18
C HIS A 237 2.89 -8.55 14.71
N MET A 238 2.86 -7.42 14.00
CA MET A 238 3.30 -7.35 12.60
C MET A 238 4.80 -7.71 12.46
N PHE A 239 5.59 -7.37 13.47
CA PHE A 239 7.03 -7.67 13.54
C PHE A 239 7.33 -8.41 14.84
N GLY A 240 7.75 -9.66 14.73
CA GLY A 240 8.12 -10.49 15.86
C GLY A 240 7.13 -11.62 16.17
N ALA A 241 7.37 -12.31 17.26
CA ALA A 241 6.50 -13.39 17.72
C ALA A 241 5.51 -12.88 18.78
N GLY A 242 4.33 -13.49 18.83
CA GLY A 242 3.30 -13.19 19.83
C GLY A 242 2.13 -12.37 19.29
N ALA A 243 1.21 -12.08 20.19
CA ALA A 243 0.02 -11.29 19.93
C ALA A 243 -0.28 -10.39 21.11
N GLY A 244 -1.02 -9.32 20.88
CA GLY A 244 -1.58 -8.51 21.94
C GLY A 244 -2.62 -9.27 22.78
N ASP A 245 -3.33 -8.57 23.62
CA ASP A 245 -4.31 -9.13 24.54
C ASP A 245 -5.73 -8.69 24.18
N LEU A 246 -6.70 -9.48 24.61
CA LEU A 246 -8.10 -9.11 24.55
C LEU A 246 -8.56 -8.64 25.93
N TYR A 247 -9.03 -7.40 26.00
CA TYR A 247 -9.63 -6.80 27.18
C TYR A 247 -11.15 -6.88 27.07
N VAL A 248 -11.77 -7.64 27.95
CA VAL A 248 -13.20 -7.86 28.04
C VAL A 248 -13.76 -7.03 29.17
N THR A 249 -14.60 -6.07 28.89
CA THR A 249 -15.29 -5.26 29.89
C THR A 249 -16.65 -5.86 30.18
N ALA A 250 -16.89 -6.28 31.41
CA ALA A 250 -18.18 -6.81 31.83
C ALA A 250 -19.21 -5.69 31.95
N ARG A 251 -20.33 -5.84 31.28
CA ARG A 251 -21.48 -4.94 31.38
C ARG A 251 -22.65 -5.71 31.98
N VAL A 252 -22.97 -5.43 33.24
CA VAL A 252 -24.10 -6.07 33.90
C VAL A 252 -25.40 -5.60 33.24
N GLU A 253 -26.17 -6.56 32.72
CA GLU A 253 -27.44 -6.29 32.06
C GLU A 253 -28.60 -6.63 32.96
N ILE A 254 -29.43 -5.65 33.22
CA ILE A 254 -30.65 -5.80 34.04
C ILE A 254 -31.81 -6.14 33.14
N PRO A 255 -32.47 -7.29 33.33
CA PRO A 255 -33.60 -7.67 32.47
C PRO A 255 -34.78 -6.72 32.63
N LYS A 256 -35.42 -6.40 31.50
CA LYS A 256 -36.64 -5.58 31.48
C LYS A 256 -37.85 -6.51 31.56
N GLY A 257 -38.86 -6.12 32.34
CA GLY A 257 -40.16 -6.84 32.37
C GLY A 257 -40.12 -8.10 33.25
N LEU A 258 -39.73 -7.95 34.52
CA LEU A 258 -39.76 -9.03 35.52
C LEU A 258 -41.21 -9.37 35.91
N ASP A 259 -41.55 -10.65 36.05
CA ASP A 259 -42.79 -11.11 36.62
C ASP A 259 -42.88 -10.82 38.13
N ALA A 260 -44.10 -10.93 38.68
CA ALA A 260 -44.34 -10.59 40.11
C ALA A 260 -43.50 -11.44 41.05
N ARG A 261 -43.27 -12.71 40.73
CA ARG A 261 -42.45 -13.63 41.54
C ARG A 261 -41.00 -13.25 41.55
N THR A 262 -40.44 -12.94 40.39
CA THR A 262 -39.04 -12.50 40.27
C THR A 262 -38.83 -11.15 40.93
N GLN A 263 -39.78 -10.22 40.84
CA GLN A 263 -39.75 -8.94 41.56
C GLN A 263 -39.71 -9.13 43.08
N GLU A 264 -40.47 -10.08 43.62
CA GLU A 264 -40.45 -10.36 45.08
C GLU A 264 -39.11 -10.95 45.51
N MET A 265 -38.53 -11.90 44.74
CA MET A 265 -37.18 -12.42 45.03
C MET A 265 -36.12 -11.33 45.01
N VAL A 266 -36.20 -10.39 44.07
CA VAL A 266 -35.28 -9.25 44.00
C VAL A 266 -35.45 -8.32 45.21
N ARG A 267 -36.69 -8.11 45.71
CA ARG A 267 -36.95 -7.33 46.93
C ARG A 267 -36.37 -8.01 48.17
N GLU A 268 -36.51 -9.32 48.29
CA GLU A 268 -35.90 -10.11 49.38
C GLU A 268 -34.38 -10.01 49.32
N LEU A 269 -33.79 -10.20 48.16
CA LEU A 269 -32.32 -10.03 47.95
C LEU A 269 -31.87 -8.63 48.38
N GLY A 270 -32.61 -7.58 48.00
CA GLY A 270 -32.31 -6.20 48.43
C GLY A 270 -32.38 -5.97 49.94
N ARG A 271 -33.24 -6.71 50.67
CA ARG A 271 -33.30 -6.66 52.15
C ARG A 271 -32.09 -7.33 52.77
N VAL A 272 -31.59 -8.43 52.19
CA VAL A 272 -30.41 -9.17 52.68
C VAL A 272 -29.14 -8.42 52.37
N LEU A 273 -29.03 -7.80 51.19
CA LEU A 273 -27.84 -7.06 50.76
C LEU A 273 -27.79 -5.62 51.30
N ALA A 274 -28.17 -5.35 52.50
CA ALA A 274 -28.36 -4.02 53.15
C ALA A 274 -27.16 -3.03 53.06
N SER A 275 -26.37 -3.03 52.02
CA SER A 275 -25.30 -2.09 51.75
C SER A 275 -25.82 -0.84 51.03
N ASP A 276 -25.49 0.35 51.49
CA ASP A 276 -25.78 1.59 50.78
C ASP A 276 -24.58 1.95 49.87
N PRO A 277 -24.64 1.72 48.54
CA PRO A 277 -23.54 2.03 47.64
C PRO A 277 -23.30 3.53 47.51
N ARG A 278 -24.14 4.38 48.09
CA ARG A 278 -24.04 5.84 48.07
C ARG A 278 -23.57 6.40 49.41
N ALA A 279 -23.17 5.58 50.37
CA ALA A 279 -22.72 6.03 51.68
C ALA A 279 -21.55 7.03 51.59
N ASP A 280 -20.63 6.80 50.65
CA ASP A 280 -19.47 7.69 50.43
C ASP A 280 -19.80 9.01 49.76
N LEU A 281 -20.92 9.07 49.00
CA LEU A 281 -21.38 10.31 48.36
C LEU A 281 -21.97 11.30 49.38
N ARG A 282 -22.38 10.82 50.55
CA ARG A 282 -22.98 11.62 51.62
C ARG A 282 -21.96 12.21 52.60
N ARG A 283 -20.67 11.93 52.44
CA ARG A 283 -19.59 12.56 53.23
C ARG A 283 -19.17 13.86 52.59
N PRO A 284 -19.60 15.06 53.05
CA PRO A 284 -19.06 16.32 52.56
C PRO A 284 -17.63 16.44 53.07
N GLY A 285 -16.65 16.45 52.18
CA GLY A 285 -15.29 16.91 52.45
C GLY A 285 -14.26 15.83 52.78
N GLY A 286 -14.12 14.78 51.97
CA GLY A 286 -12.91 13.97 51.93
C GLY A 286 -11.97 14.55 50.87
N GLY A 287 -11.20 15.58 51.22
CA GLY A 287 -10.16 16.13 50.34
C GLY A 287 -9.11 15.06 50.05
N ALA A 288 -8.68 15.02 48.81
CA ALA A 288 -7.53 14.27 48.37
C ALA A 288 -6.31 14.63 49.20
N ALA A 289 -5.64 13.63 49.75
CA ALA A 289 -4.26 13.69 50.16
C ALA A 289 -3.38 13.01 49.11
#